data_780feb86336aac076840c0b3d44198dc
#
_entry.id   780feb86336aac076840c0b3d44198dc
#
_cell.length_a   1.000
_cell.length_b   1.000
_cell.length_c   1.000
_cell.angle_alpha   90.00
_cell.angle_beta   90.00
_cell.angle_gamma   90.00
#
_symmetry.space_group_name_H-M   'P 1'
#
loop_
_entity.id
_entity.type
_entity.pdbx_description
1 polymer ?
#
loop_
_entity_poly.entity_id
_entity_poly.type
_entity_poly.pdbx_seq_one_letter_code
_entity_poly.pdbx_strand_id
1 'polypeptide(L)'
;MASFKVGRMAEDIKREMTAILRELKDPRIAEMLTIVRVELSNDLSHCKIFVSCFEGSDKAKQSVKGLESASGYIRRELFARLKMRKCPELKFIADDSLEHSAEINQKLRELIKEEN
;
A
#
# COMPACT_ATOMS: atom_id res chain seq x y z
N MET A 1 0.22 21.91 -4.40
CA MET A 1 1.44 21.34 -3.77
C MET A 1 1.09 20.77 -2.41
N ALA A 2 1.44 19.50 -2.17
CA ALA A 2 1.24 18.92 -0.84
C ALA A 2 2.09 19.70 0.17
N SER A 3 1.50 20.10 1.29
CA SER A 3 2.25 20.80 2.31
C SER A 3 3.28 19.85 2.94
N PHE A 4 4.34 20.39 3.49
CA PHE A 4 5.35 19.61 4.23
C PHE A 4 4.69 18.77 5.32
N LYS A 5 3.66 19.34 5.96
CA LYS A 5 2.91 18.68 7.03
C LYS A 5 2.16 17.45 6.53
N VAL A 6 1.56 17.54 5.33
CA VAL A 6 0.86 16.41 4.70
C VAL A 6 1.83 15.30 4.33
N GLY A 7 2.98 15.64 3.75
CA GLY A 7 4.03 14.68 3.41
C GLY A 7 4.54 13.93 4.62
N ARG A 8 4.77 14.64 5.72
CA ARG A 8 5.24 14.03 6.98
C ARG A 8 4.18 13.09 7.56
N MET A 9 2.91 13.50 7.53
CA MET A 9 1.81 12.67 8.02
C MET A 9 1.69 11.39 7.18
N ALA A 10 1.84 11.49 5.84
CA ALA A 10 1.81 10.32 4.96
C ALA A 10 2.92 9.33 5.31
N GLU A 11 4.12 9.81 5.62
CA GLU A 11 5.24 8.96 6.04
C GLU A 11 4.95 8.29 7.38
N ASP A 12 4.39 9.02 8.32
CA ASP A 12 4.00 8.48 9.63
C ASP A 12 2.93 7.39 9.47
N ILE A 13 1.93 7.63 8.61
CA ILE A 13 0.89 6.65 8.31
C ILE A 13 1.51 5.39 7.71
N LYS A 14 2.42 5.54 6.75
CA LYS A 14 3.09 4.40 6.10
C LYS A 14 3.84 3.55 7.13
N ARG A 15 4.58 4.16 8.03
CA ARG A 15 5.35 3.48 9.06
C ARG A 15 4.44 2.69 10.01
N GLU A 16 3.42 3.35 10.54
CA GLU A 16 2.52 2.71 11.50
C GLU A 16 1.65 1.66 10.82
N MET A 17 1.19 1.94 9.60
CA MET A 17 0.41 0.99 8.81
C MET A 17 1.19 -0.30 8.55
N THR A 18 2.48 -0.19 8.23
CA THR A 18 3.33 -1.35 8.01
C THR A 18 3.35 -2.25 9.25
N ALA A 19 3.46 -1.66 10.43
CA ALA A 19 3.43 -2.41 11.69
C ALA A 19 2.06 -3.05 11.93
N ILE A 20 0.98 -2.31 11.68
CA ILE A 20 -0.38 -2.81 11.87
C ILE A 20 -0.66 -4.01 10.96
N LEU A 21 -0.26 -3.93 9.69
CA LEU A 21 -0.51 -5.00 8.73
C LEU A 21 0.17 -6.31 9.12
N ARG A 22 1.30 -6.25 9.79
CA ARG A 22 2.00 -7.45 10.29
C ARG A 22 1.26 -8.14 11.42
N GLU A 23 0.40 -7.41 12.12
CA GLU A 23 -0.41 -7.96 13.22
C GLU A 23 -1.68 -8.67 12.72
N LEU A 24 -2.09 -8.40 11.48
CA LEU A 24 -3.31 -8.97 10.92
C LEU A 24 -3.10 -10.45 10.54
N LYS A 25 -4.07 -11.28 10.92
CA LYS A 25 -4.03 -12.72 10.66
C LYS A 25 -5.21 -13.11 9.77
N ASP A 26 -5.18 -12.67 8.53
CA ASP A 26 -6.20 -13.01 7.54
C ASP A 26 -5.51 -13.76 6.40
N PRO A 27 -5.95 -14.98 6.07
CA PRO A 27 -5.29 -15.77 5.02
C PRO A 27 -5.35 -15.12 3.62
N ARG A 28 -6.25 -14.17 3.42
CA ARG A 28 -6.30 -13.40 2.16
C ARG A 28 -5.15 -12.41 2.03
N ILE A 29 -4.56 -12.01 3.16
CA ILE A 29 -3.48 -11.02 3.18
C ILE A 29 -2.15 -11.75 3.04
N ALA A 30 -1.33 -11.34 2.06
CA ALA A 30 -0.01 -11.93 1.85
C ALA A 30 0.89 -11.68 3.06
N GLU A 31 1.71 -12.69 3.41
CA GLU A 31 2.64 -12.58 4.55
C GLU A 31 3.65 -11.45 4.36
N MET A 32 4.11 -11.25 3.13
CA MET A 32 5.11 -10.25 2.80
C MET A 32 4.49 -9.08 2.04
N LEU A 33 3.30 -8.66 2.47
CA LEU A 33 2.64 -7.50 1.86
C LEU A 33 3.43 -6.24 2.17
N THR A 34 3.73 -5.47 1.12
CA THR A 34 4.53 -4.25 1.22
C THR A 34 3.69 -3.05 0.85
N ILE A 35 3.79 -1.98 1.62
CA ILE A 35 3.19 -0.70 1.26
C ILE A 35 4.16 0.03 0.34
N VAL A 36 3.75 0.22 -0.91
CA VAL A 36 4.58 0.88 -1.92
C VAL A 36 4.59 2.39 -1.70
N ARG A 37 3.42 2.95 -1.47
CA ARG A 37 3.29 4.39 -1.21
C ARG A 37 1.96 4.69 -0.52
N VAL A 38 1.90 5.87 0.09
CA VAL A 38 0.70 6.41 0.72
C VAL A 38 0.45 7.80 0.14
N GLU A 39 -0.77 8.03 -0.35
CA GLU A 39 -1.19 9.33 -0.86
C GLU A 39 -2.29 9.89 0.05
N LEU A 40 -2.01 11.00 0.68
CA LEU A 40 -2.90 11.66 1.61
C LEU A 40 -3.42 12.96 0.99
N SER A 41 -4.75 13.17 1.04
CA SER A 41 -5.33 14.42 0.54
C SER A 41 -4.92 15.62 1.41
N ASN A 42 -4.90 16.82 0.81
CA ASN A 42 -4.46 18.03 1.51
C ASN A 42 -5.31 18.35 2.73
N ASP A 43 -6.60 18.00 2.70
CA ASP A 43 -7.53 18.21 3.81
C ASP A 43 -7.54 17.06 4.82
N LEU A 44 -6.67 16.06 4.62
CA LEU A 44 -6.52 14.88 5.48
C LEU A 44 -7.76 13.99 5.55
N SER A 45 -8.68 14.11 4.60
CA SER A 45 -9.94 13.36 4.62
C SER A 45 -9.84 11.99 3.92
N HIS A 46 -8.95 11.84 2.98
CA HIS A 46 -8.78 10.61 2.20
C HIS A 46 -7.32 10.17 2.15
N CYS A 47 -7.11 8.86 2.29
CA CYS A 47 -5.78 8.27 2.25
C CYS A 47 -5.81 7.03 1.35
N LYS A 48 -4.99 7.04 0.31
CA LYS A 48 -4.82 5.88 -0.58
C LYS A 48 -3.55 5.15 -0.20
N ILE A 49 -3.66 3.84 0.03
CA ILE A 49 -2.55 2.98 0.42
C ILE A 49 -2.32 1.97 -0.70
N PHE A 50 -1.18 2.07 -1.36
CA PHE A 50 -0.81 1.18 -2.46
C PHE A 50 0.02 0.03 -1.92
N VAL A 51 -0.42 -1.20 -2.16
CA VAL A 51 0.20 -2.40 -1.62
C VAL A 51 0.63 -3.34 -2.74
N SER A 52 1.69 -4.10 -2.50
CA SER A 52 2.22 -5.07 -3.44
C SER A 52 2.77 -6.28 -2.69
N CYS A 53 2.92 -7.41 -3.38
CA CYS A 53 3.54 -8.60 -2.80
C CYS A 53 4.26 -9.40 -3.89
N PHE A 54 5.19 -10.27 -3.47
CA PHE A 54 5.96 -11.12 -4.38
C PHE A 54 5.11 -12.16 -5.10
N GLU A 55 3.96 -12.51 -4.53
CA GLU A 55 3.09 -13.55 -5.06
C GLU A 55 2.28 -13.10 -6.27
N GLY A 56 2.40 -11.82 -6.66
CA GLY A 56 1.78 -11.27 -7.85
C GLY A 56 0.53 -10.45 -7.57
N SER A 57 -0.03 -9.88 -8.64
CA SER A 57 -1.15 -8.95 -8.54
C SER A 57 -2.44 -9.60 -8.04
N ASP A 58 -2.67 -10.87 -8.34
CA ASP A 58 -3.88 -11.55 -7.87
C ASP A 58 -3.89 -11.68 -6.34
N LYS A 59 -2.74 -12.04 -5.76
CA LYS A 59 -2.61 -12.12 -4.31
C LYS A 59 -2.68 -10.73 -3.68
N ALA A 60 -2.14 -9.71 -4.34
CA ALA A 60 -2.26 -8.33 -3.88
C ALA A 60 -3.72 -7.89 -3.83
N LYS A 61 -4.52 -8.23 -4.84
CA LYS A 61 -5.95 -7.93 -4.88
C LYS A 61 -6.72 -8.65 -3.79
N GLN A 62 -6.39 -9.92 -3.53
CA GLN A 62 -6.98 -10.67 -2.41
C GLN A 62 -6.61 -10.01 -1.07
N SER A 63 -5.35 -9.55 -0.95
CA SER A 63 -4.89 -8.85 0.24
C SER A 63 -5.69 -7.58 0.47
N VAL A 64 -5.98 -6.82 -0.59
CA VAL A 64 -6.80 -5.61 -0.50
C VAL A 64 -8.18 -5.93 0.09
N LYS A 65 -8.81 -7.02 -0.33
CA LYS A 65 -10.10 -7.43 0.23
C LYS A 65 -10.00 -7.73 1.73
N GLY A 66 -8.93 -8.38 2.14
CA GLY A 66 -8.67 -8.63 3.56
C GLY A 66 -8.47 -7.34 4.34
N LEU A 67 -7.73 -6.41 3.78
CA LEU A 67 -7.49 -5.10 4.40
C LEU A 67 -8.77 -4.29 4.51
N GLU A 68 -9.63 -4.33 3.50
CA GLU A 68 -10.92 -3.65 3.54
C GLU A 68 -11.80 -4.20 4.66
N SER A 69 -11.80 -5.51 4.85
CA SER A 69 -12.53 -6.14 5.96
C SER A 69 -12.00 -5.71 7.32
N ALA A 70 -10.71 -5.43 7.42
CA ALA A 70 -10.05 -5.01 8.65
C ALA A 70 -9.96 -3.48 8.78
N SER A 71 -10.57 -2.72 7.87
CA SER A 71 -10.38 -1.26 7.80
C SER A 71 -10.78 -0.54 9.10
N GLY A 72 -11.84 -1.00 9.77
CA GLY A 72 -12.25 -0.41 11.05
C GLY A 72 -11.18 -0.58 12.12
N TYR A 73 -10.60 -1.77 12.22
CA TYR A 73 -9.50 -2.05 13.15
C TYR A 73 -8.28 -1.19 12.79
N ILE A 74 -7.92 -1.15 11.51
CA ILE A 74 -6.75 -0.39 11.04
C ILE A 74 -6.90 1.08 11.37
N ARG A 75 -8.08 1.68 11.09
CA ARG A 75 -8.35 3.08 11.39
C ARG A 75 -8.22 3.37 12.87
N ARG A 76 -8.75 2.49 13.70
CA ARG A 76 -8.71 2.64 15.16
C ARG A 76 -7.28 2.63 15.66
N GLU A 77 -6.45 1.70 15.15
CA GLU A 77 -5.06 1.60 15.53
C GLU A 77 -4.24 2.80 15.06
N LEU A 78 -4.48 3.28 13.84
CA LEU A 78 -3.83 4.49 13.34
C LEU A 78 -4.17 5.70 14.18
N PHE A 79 -5.45 5.86 14.51
CA PHE A 79 -5.92 6.97 15.32
C PHE A 79 -5.23 6.97 16.69
N ALA A 80 -5.14 5.81 17.32
CA ALA A 80 -4.51 5.67 18.63
C ALA A 80 -2.99 5.93 18.58
N ARG A 81 -2.33 5.36 17.58
CA ARG A 81 -0.86 5.43 17.46
C ARG A 81 -0.36 6.82 17.06
N LEU A 82 -1.09 7.50 16.19
CA LEU A 82 -0.69 8.81 15.67
C LEU A 82 -1.38 9.98 16.37
N LYS A 83 -2.27 9.70 17.31
CA LYS A 83 -3.02 10.73 18.06
C LYS A 83 -3.69 11.74 17.11
N MET A 84 -4.32 11.23 16.08
CA MET A 84 -4.96 12.05 15.07
C MET A 84 -6.27 12.65 15.59
N ARG A 85 -6.59 13.86 15.18
CA ARG A 85 -7.90 14.46 15.48
C ARG A 85 -9.01 13.76 14.68
N LYS A 86 -8.69 13.41 13.43
CA LYS A 86 -9.61 12.75 12.53
C LYS A 86 -8.80 11.74 11.69
N CYS A 87 -9.27 10.49 11.65
CA CYS A 87 -8.64 9.50 10.81
C CYS A 87 -9.20 9.64 9.39
N PRO A 88 -8.32 9.73 8.37
CA PRO A 88 -8.79 9.78 6.99
C PRO A 88 -9.50 8.49 6.58
N GLU A 89 -10.36 8.58 5.58
CA GLU A 89 -10.97 7.42 4.98
C GLU A 89 -9.88 6.66 4.22
N LEU A 90 -9.73 5.36 4.49
CA LEU A 90 -8.67 4.54 3.91
C LEU A 90 -9.18 3.83 2.66
N LYS A 91 -8.38 3.88 1.60
CA LYS A 91 -8.61 3.11 0.38
C LYS A 91 -7.36 2.32 0.05
N PHE A 92 -7.49 1.01 0.00
CA PHE A 92 -6.38 0.12 -0.33
C PHE A 92 -6.42 -0.21 -1.81
N ILE A 93 -5.27 -0.13 -2.47
CA ILE A 93 -5.15 -0.32 -3.91
C ILE A 93 -4.00 -1.28 -4.16
N ALA A 94 -4.25 -2.33 -4.94
CA ALA A 94 -3.20 -3.24 -5.38
C ALA A 94 -2.35 -2.55 -6.44
N ASP A 95 -1.05 -2.44 -6.19
CA ASP A 95 -0.10 -1.81 -7.10
C ASP A 95 0.64 -2.91 -7.86
N ASP A 96 0.49 -2.93 -9.18
CA ASP A 96 1.13 -3.90 -10.05
C ASP A 96 2.37 -3.35 -10.75
N SER A 97 2.86 -2.18 -10.34
CA SER A 97 4.00 -1.51 -10.98
C SER A 97 5.26 -2.37 -11.01
N LEU A 98 5.52 -3.15 -9.94
CA LEU A 98 6.67 -4.05 -9.90
C LEU A 98 6.56 -5.18 -10.92
N GLU A 99 5.39 -5.79 -11.03
CA GLU A 99 5.11 -6.83 -12.00
C GLU A 99 5.21 -6.30 -13.42
N HIS A 100 4.64 -5.12 -13.66
CA HIS A 100 4.71 -4.45 -14.95
C HIS A 100 6.15 -4.10 -15.33
N SER A 101 6.95 -3.62 -14.40
CA SER A 101 8.37 -3.33 -14.62
C SER A 101 9.15 -4.59 -14.98
N ALA A 102 8.87 -5.71 -14.31
CA ALA A 102 9.50 -6.99 -14.61
C ALA A 102 9.18 -7.46 -16.02
N GLU A 103 7.93 -7.31 -16.46
CA GLU A 103 7.52 -7.64 -17.82
C GLU A 103 8.23 -6.79 -18.87
N ILE A 104 8.33 -5.48 -18.63
CA ILE A 104 9.04 -4.55 -19.53
C ILE A 104 10.52 -4.95 -19.63
N ASN A 105 11.17 -5.22 -18.51
CA ASN A 105 12.57 -5.64 -18.49
C ASN A 105 12.78 -6.94 -19.23
N GLN A 106 11.87 -7.89 -19.11
CA GLN A 106 11.94 -9.15 -19.83
C GLN A 106 11.82 -8.94 -21.33
N LYS A 107 10.89 -8.10 -21.76
CA LYS A 107 10.74 -7.76 -23.19
C LYS A 107 11.97 -7.09 -23.75
N LEU A 108 12.59 -6.20 -23.01
CA LEU A 108 13.83 -5.53 -23.42
C LEU A 108 14.96 -6.54 -23.58
N ARG A 109 15.10 -7.51 -22.68
CA ARG A 109 16.11 -8.58 -22.77
C ARG A 109 15.89 -9.43 -23.99
N GLU A 110 14.66 -9.78 -24.31
CA GLU A 110 14.32 -10.55 -25.50
C GLU A 110 14.68 -9.80 -26.78
N LEU A 111 14.39 -8.49 -26.85
CA LEU A 111 14.75 -7.66 -27.98
C LEU A 111 16.26 -7.58 -28.17
N ILE A 112 17.03 -7.46 -27.11
CA ILE A 112 18.49 -7.42 -27.16
C ILE A 112 19.04 -8.74 -27.70
N LYS A 113 18.48 -9.88 -27.28
CA LYS A 113 18.88 -11.21 -27.76
C LYS A 113 18.60 -11.37 -29.24
N GLU A 114 17.48 -10.84 -29.75
CA GLU A 114 17.14 -10.93 -31.17
C GLU A 114 18.06 -10.11 -32.05
N GLU A 115 18.61 -9.00 -31.53
CA GLU A 115 19.55 -8.14 -32.27
C GLU A 115 20.97 -8.74 -32.33
N ASN A 116 21.27 -9.68 -31.48
CA ASN A 116 22.56 -10.37 -31.46
C ASN A 116 22.47 -11.73 -32.16
#